data_5c0bfd1fc904cbd4eea48c6b32b0aed8
#
_entry.id   5c0bfd1fc904cbd4eea48c6b32b0aed8
#
_cell.length_a   1.000
_cell.length_b   1.000
_cell.length_c   1.000
_cell.angle_alpha   90.00
_cell.angle_beta   90.00
_cell.angle_gamma   90.00
#
_symmetry.space_group_name_H-M   'P 1'
#
loop_
_entity.id
_entity.type
_entity.pdbx_description
1 polymer ?
#
loop_
_entity_poly.entity_id
_entity_poly.type
_entity_poly.pdbx_seq_one_letter_code
_entity_poly.pdbx_strand_id
1 'polypeptide(L)'
;HATGEWWKTGGKQGPRLMVPRDQVLAFALYTHDHGVLKLTAQLYPLLPDEPREVILELKRGGRWQAVATESVLEPGFSAHFRVADWNANVAVSYRLRHGAKAHFTGLIRRDPIDKPTIVVGVLSCNSSRTPGPRPRIVENLLQQDPDLLFFAGDQSYHHRQHTFGWLEFGAQFREVLRNRPVITIPDDHDVGQANIWGESGKVAQSPAGNSGGYFFPVEYVNMVQRCQTWHLPDAYDATPIQRGIGVYYTRLRVGGIDFAILEDRKFKT
;
A
#
# COMPACT_ATOMS: atom_id res chain seq x y z
N HIS A 1 8.35 -13.28 -12.57
CA HIS A 1 7.85 -13.43 -13.60
C HIS A 1 7.92 -12.42 -14.73
N ALA A 2 9.04 -12.53 -15.46
CA ALA A 2 9.43 -11.65 -16.54
C ALA A 2 8.51 -11.66 -17.78
N THR A 3 7.49 -12.54 -17.82
CA THR A 3 6.62 -12.69 -18.97
C THR A 3 5.32 -11.88 -18.89
N GLY A 4 5.10 -11.09 -17.85
CA GLY A 4 3.80 -10.44 -17.60
C GLY A 4 2.67 -11.41 -17.21
N GLU A 5 2.94 -12.70 -17.18
CA GLU A 5 2.03 -13.74 -16.71
C GLU A 5 2.13 -13.84 -15.18
N TRP A 6 1.57 -12.87 -14.50
CA TRP A 6 1.84 -12.74 -13.09
C TRP A 6 0.89 -13.55 -12.20
N TRP A 7 -0.30 -13.81 -12.69
CA TRP A 7 -1.32 -14.51 -11.94
C TRP A 7 -1.37 -15.98 -12.37
N LYS A 8 -0.84 -16.85 -11.54
CA LYS A 8 -1.23 -18.25 -11.54
C LYS A 8 -2.13 -18.47 -10.36
N THR A 9 -3.42 -18.57 -10.61
CA THR A 9 -4.36 -19.03 -9.59
C THR A 9 -4.18 -20.52 -9.39
N GLY A 10 -3.69 -20.92 -8.27
CA GLY A 10 -3.69 -22.26 -7.69
C GLY A 10 -3.32 -23.42 -8.63
N GLY A 11 -2.21 -24.11 -8.37
CA GLY A 11 -1.85 -25.33 -9.02
C GLY A 11 -1.18 -25.21 -10.40
N LYS A 12 -0.71 -26.35 -10.92
CA LYS A 12 0.09 -26.45 -12.14
C LYS A 12 -0.64 -26.03 -13.44
N GLN A 13 -1.95 -25.80 -13.40
CA GLN A 13 -2.78 -25.54 -14.58
C GLN A 13 -3.86 -24.45 -14.36
N GLY A 14 -3.69 -23.58 -13.38
CA GLY A 14 -4.62 -22.48 -13.16
C GLY A 14 -4.61 -21.46 -14.32
N PRO A 15 -5.70 -20.67 -14.50
CA PRO A 15 -5.76 -19.67 -15.54
C PRO A 15 -4.62 -18.67 -15.39
N ARG A 16 -3.96 -18.34 -16.49
CA ARG A 16 -2.94 -17.30 -16.54
C ARG A 16 -3.64 -15.98 -16.83
N LEU A 17 -3.61 -15.07 -15.89
CA LEU A 17 -4.07 -13.71 -16.11
C LEU A 17 -2.91 -12.88 -16.65
N MET A 18 -3.00 -12.48 -17.91
CA MET A 18 -2.11 -11.48 -18.50
C MET A 18 -2.59 -10.11 -18.07
N VAL A 19 -1.69 -9.32 -17.46
CA VAL A 19 -1.97 -7.91 -17.18
C VAL A 19 -1.68 -7.09 -18.45
N PRO A 20 -2.68 -6.43 -19.06
CA PRO A 20 -2.44 -5.51 -20.16
C PRO A 20 -1.44 -4.43 -19.73
N ARG A 21 -0.45 -4.14 -20.58
CA ARG A 21 0.66 -3.26 -20.16
C ARG A 21 0.26 -1.78 -20.04
N ASP A 22 -0.86 -1.38 -20.60
CA ASP A 22 -1.52 -0.10 -20.34
C ASP A 22 -2.23 -0.04 -18.99
N GLN A 23 -2.36 -1.18 -18.28
CA GLN A 23 -2.94 -1.31 -16.94
C GLN A 23 -1.92 -1.73 -15.88
N VAL A 24 -0.63 -1.59 -16.17
CA VAL A 24 0.45 -2.00 -15.25
C VAL A 24 0.45 -1.25 -13.92
N LEU A 25 -0.08 -0.03 -13.88
CA LEU A 25 -0.34 0.72 -12.65
C LEU A 25 -1.58 0.14 -11.97
N ALA A 26 -1.36 -0.64 -10.92
CA ALA A 26 -2.40 -1.40 -10.24
C ALA A 26 -3.31 -0.52 -9.37
N PHE A 27 -2.72 0.23 -8.46
CA PHE A 27 -3.42 1.16 -7.56
C PHE A 27 -2.44 2.17 -6.97
N ALA A 28 -2.98 3.13 -6.21
CA ALA A 28 -2.18 4.09 -5.46
C ALA A 28 -2.77 4.33 -4.08
N LEU A 29 -1.89 4.65 -3.13
CA LEU A 29 -2.20 5.04 -1.77
C LEU A 29 -1.57 6.41 -1.49
N TYR A 30 -2.24 7.24 -0.71
CA TYR A 30 -1.66 8.51 -0.30
C TYR A 30 -2.11 8.95 1.08
N THR A 31 -1.29 9.78 1.71
CA THR A 31 -1.66 10.67 2.79
C THR A 31 -1.01 12.03 2.58
N HIS A 32 -1.54 13.04 3.22
CA HIS A 32 -0.85 14.32 3.36
C HIS A 32 -0.89 14.77 4.81
N ASP A 33 0.21 15.29 5.29
CA ASP A 33 0.38 15.76 6.65
C ASP A 33 1.45 16.85 6.71
N HIS A 34 1.25 17.88 7.54
CA HIS A 34 2.23 18.95 7.77
C HIS A 34 2.87 19.53 6.49
N GLY A 35 2.06 19.77 5.46
CA GLY A 35 2.56 20.35 4.20
C GLY A 35 3.32 19.36 3.30
N VAL A 36 3.22 18.07 3.55
CA VAL A 36 3.83 17.03 2.74
C VAL A 36 2.76 16.07 2.23
N LEU A 37 2.71 15.87 0.91
CA LEU A 37 1.98 14.76 0.30
C LEU A 37 2.96 13.60 0.11
N LYS A 38 2.56 12.43 0.58
CA LYS A 38 3.22 11.16 0.26
C LYS A 38 2.26 10.26 -0.50
N LEU A 39 2.73 9.71 -1.61
CA LEU A 39 1.96 8.84 -2.47
C LEU A 39 2.79 7.65 -2.92
N THR A 40 2.24 6.44 -2.79
CA THR A 40 2.82 5.21 -3.33
C THR A 40 2.04 4.77 -4.55
N ALA A 41 2.71 4.62 -5.68
CA ALA A 41 2.20 3.94 -6.86
C ALA A 41 2.57 2.45 -6.78
N GLN A 42 1.60 1.57 -6.82
CA GLN A 42 1.82 0.13 -6.89
C GLN A 42 1.68 -0.34 -8.33
N LEU A 43 2.66 -1.08 -8.80
CA LEU A 43 2.67 -1.64 -10.15
C LEU A 43 2.56 -3.17 -10.09
N TYR A 44 2.03 -3.74 -11.14
CA TYR A 44 2.28 -5.16 -11.45
C TYR A 44 3.75 -5.36 -11.82
N PRO A 45 4.32 -6.57 -11.64
CA PRO A 45 5.69 -6.84 -12.03
C PRO A 45 6.01 -6.38 -13.45
N LEU A 46 7.11 -5.66 -13.59
CA LEU A 46 7.56 -5.11 -14.87
C LEU A 46 8.30 -6.14 -15.69
N LEU A 47 8.13 -6.05 -17.01
CA LEU A 47 8.94 -6.80 -17.98
C LEU A 47 10.35 -6.21 -18.04
N PRO A 48 11.36 -6.99 -18.48
CA PRO A 48 12.75 -6.51 -18.54
C PRO A 48 12.96 -5.25 -19.38
N ASP A 49 12.18 -5.08 -20.42
CA ASP A 49 12.23 -3.98 -21.40
C ASP A 49 11.33 -2.77 -21.04
N GLU A 50 10.56 -2.87 -19.95
CA GLU A 50 9.72 -1.76 -19.51
C GLU A 50 10.49 -0.71 -18.73
N PRO A 51 10.09 0.57 -18.83
CA PRO A 51 10.68 1.64 -18.01
C PRO A 51 10.64 1.33 -16.51
N ARG A 52 11.66 1.77 -15.78
CA ARG A 52 11.74 1.61 -14.32
C ARG A 52 11.38 2.89 -13.58
N GLU A 53 10.55 3.72 -14.20
CA GLU A 53 10.14 5.02 -13.64
C GLU A 53 8.65 5.24 -13.75
N VAL A 54 8.10 5.96 -12.78
CA VAL A 54 6.71 6.44 -12.77
C VAL A 54 6.74 7.95 -12.62
N ILE A 55 5.89 8.65 -13.37
CA ILE A 55 5.73 10.09 -13.30
C ILE A 55 4.43 10.40 -12.56
N LEU A 56 4.53 11.26 -11.55
CA LEU A 56 3.37 11.87 -10.89
C LEU A 56 3.05 13.20 -11.57
N GLU A 57 1.81 13.35 -11.99
CA GLU A 57 1.28 14.58 -12.56
C GLU A 57 0.09 15.05 -11.73
N LEU A 58 0.00 16.36 -11.52
CA LEU A 58 -1.12 17.03 -10.86
C LEU A 58 -1.89 17.89 -11.87
N LYS A 59 -3.22 17.95 -11.72
CA LYS A 59 -4.04 18.80 -12.56
C LYS A 59 -4.11 20.21 -11.97
N ARG A 60 -3.46 21.17 -12.61
CA ARG A 60 -3.42 22.59 -12.22
C ARG A 60 -3.85 23.46 -13.38
N GLY A 61 -4.79 24.38 -13.17
CA GLY A 61 -5.32 25.24 -14.24
C GLY A 61 -5.88 24.45 -15.42
N GLY A 62 -6.52 23.30 -15.18
CA GLY A 62 -7.08 22.42 -16.21
C GLY A 62 -6.07 21.54 -16.95
N ARG A 63 -4.77 21.69 -16.71
CA ARG A 63 -3.69 20.97 -17.40
C ARG A 63 -2.96 20.00 -16.46
N TRP A 64 -2.48 18.87 -16.98
CA TRP A 64 -1.61 17.97 -16.29
C TRP A 64 -0.18 18.49 -16.29
N GLN A 65 0.43 18.56 -15.12
CA GLN A 65 1.79 19.05 -14.90
C GLN A 65 2.58 17.96 -14.14
N ALA A 66 3.68 17.50 -14.72
CA ALA A 66 4.59 16.59 -14.03
C ALA A 66 5.23 17.31 -12.83
N VAL A 67 5.17 16.69 -11.66
CA VAL A 67 5.71 17.25 -10.41
C VAL A 67 6.83 16.41 -9.82
N ALA A 68 6.86 15.12 -10.13
CA ALA A 68 7.92 14.22 -9.69
C ALA A 68 8.03 13.01 -10.62
N THR A 69 9.24 12.45 -10.70
CA THR A 69 9.53 11.17 -11.34
C THR A 69 10.28 10.31 -10.34
N GLU A 70 9.81 9.08 -10.13
CA GLU A 70 10.39 8.17 -9.15
C GLU A 70 10.64 6.80 -9.75
N SER A 71 11.74 6.18 -9.30
CA SER A 71 12.11 4.83 -9.71
C SER A 71 11.21 3.79 -9.07
N VAL A 72 10.91 2.75 -9.82
CA VAL A 72 10.21 1.56 -9.31
C VAL A 72 11.18 0.69 -8.53
N LEU A 73 10.91 0.50 -7.26
CA LEU A 73 11.72 -0.32 -6.36
C LEU A 73 11.31 -1.78 -6.42
N GLU A 74 12.28 -2.66 -6.61
CA GLU A 74 12.14 -4.10 -6.54
C GLU A 74 12.88 -4.67 -5.31
N PRO A 75 12.40 -5.74 -4.68
CA PRO A 75 11.09 -6.37 -4.90
C PRO A 75 9.94 -5.47 -4.41
N GLY A 76 8.71 -5.80 -4.86
CA GLY A 76 7.50 -5.09 -4.45
C GLY A 76 6.89 -4.24 -5.56
N PHE A 77 7.67 -3.77 -6.54
CA PHE A 77 7.21 -3.00 -7.71
C PHE A 77 6.41 -1.75 -7.32
N SER A 78 6.99 -0.91 -6.49
CA SER A 78 6.36 0.32 -6.02
C SER A 78 7.23 1.55 -6.28
N ALA A 79 6.61 2.67 -6.62
CA ALA A 79 7.27 3.97 -6.75
C ALA A 79 6.71 4.93 -5.69
N HIS A 80 7.57 5.76 -5.11
CA HIS A 80 7.30 6.48 -3.88
C HIS A 80 7.52 7.97 -4.05
N PHE A 81 6.46 8.75 -4.01
CA PHE A 81 6.46 10.20 -4.25
C PHE A 81 6.33 10.98 -2.95
N ARG A 82 7.23 11.93 -2.76
CA ARG A 82 7.19 12.92 -1.69
C ARG A 82 7.11 14.32 -2.30
N VAL A 83 6.02 15.02 -2.08
CA VAL A 83 5.82 16.38 -2.58
C VAL A 83 5.73 17.33 -1.39
N ALA A 84 6.72 18.20 -1.25
CA ALA A 84 6.76 19.26 -0.24
C ALA A 84 5.82 20.41 -0.60
N ASP A 85 5.62 21.30 0.36
CA ASP A 85 4.78 22.51 0.23
C ASP A 85 3.36 22.19 -0.27
N TRP A 86 2.83 21.04 0.21
CA TRP A 86 1.50 20.60 -0.16
C TRP A 86 0.42 21.46 0.50
N ASN A 87 -0.45 22.03 -0.33
CA ASN A 87 -1.61 22.75 0.15
C ASN A 87 -2.78 21.78 0.41
N ALA A 88 -2.97 21.41 1.67
CA ALA A 88 -4.04 20.50 2.09
C ALA A 88 -5.46 21.10 2.01
N ASN A 89 -5.60 22.40 1.75
CA ASN A 89 -6.91 23.07 1.72
C ASN A 89 -7.65 22.89 0.38
N VAL A 90 -7.01 22.29 -0.62
CA VAL A 90 -7.59 22.11 -1.95
C VAL A 90 -7.55 20.65 -2.38
N ALA A 91 -8.61 20.20 -3.04
CA ALA A 91 -8.62 18.89 -3.68
C ALA A 91 -7.93 18.98 -5.04
N VAL A 92 -7.05 18.02 -5.35
CA VAL A 92 -6.25 18.02 -6.57
C VAL A 92 -6.34 16.67 -7.26
N SER A 93 -6.77 16.63 -8.52
CA SER A 93 -6.69 15.42 -9.32
C SER A 93 -5.24 15.07 -9.62
N TYR A 94 -4.87 13.80 -9.45
CA TYR A 94 -3.55 13.30 -9.82
C TYR A 94 -3.63 12.25 -10.93
N ARG A 95 -2.54 12.10 -11.63
CA ARG A 95 -2.32 11.04 -12.60
C ARG A 95 -0.92 10.47 -12.43
N LEU A 96 -0.85 9.15 -12.30
CA LEU A 96 0.39 8.41 -12.44
C LEU A 96 0.54 7.99 -13.89
N ARG A 97 1.75 8.06 -14.43
CA ARG A 97 2.05 7.63 -15.79
C ARG A 97 3.28 6.74 -15.79
N HIS A 98 3.17 5.59 -16.46
CA HIS A 98 4.29 4.67 -16.69
C HIS A 98 4.40 4.38 -18.18
N GLY A 99 5.59 4.61 -18.73
CA GLY A 99 5.80 4.56 -20.18
C GLY A 99 4.86 5.48 -20.96
N ALA A 100 4.53 5.07 -22.19
CA ALA A 100 3.72 5.90 -23.08
C ALA A 100 2.20 5.69 -22.90
N LYS A 101 1.76 4.54 -22.36
CA LYS A 101 0.35 4.12 -22.42
C LYS A 101 -0.33 3.93 -21.06
N ALA A 102 0.42 3.54 -20.03
CA ALA A 102 -0.19 3.24 -18.74
C ALA A 102 -0.48 4.50 -17.94
N HIS A 103 -1.74 4.64 -17.51
CA HIS A 103 -2.20 5.74 -16.69
C HIS A 103 -3.07 5.24 -15.53
N PHE A 104 -2.91 5.87 -14.38
CA PHE A 104 -3.80 5.70 -13.24
C PHE A 104 -4.16 7.07 -12.68
N THR A 105 -5.44 7.36 -12.48
CA THR A 105 -5.91 8.65 -12.02
C THR A 105 -6.67 8.54 -10.71
N GLY A 106 -6.65 9.59 -9.92
CA GLY A 106 -7.41 9.71 -8.70
C GLY A 106 -7.51 11.15 -8.22
N LEU A 107 -8.02 11.31 -7.01
CA LEU A 107 -8.22 12.60 -6.36
C LEU A 107 -7.53 12.60 -5.02
N ILE A 108 -6.61 13.53 -4.80
CA ILE A 108 -6.12 13.86 -3.47
C ILE A 108 -7.15 14.81 -2.87
N ARG A 109 -7.84 14.39 -1.82
CA ARG A 109 -8.86 15.20 -1.15
C ARG A 109 -8.22 16.31 -0.36
N ARG A 110 -8.95 17.40 -0.18
CA ARG A 110 -8.58 18.41 0.82
C ARG A 110 -8.73 17.85 2.23
N ASP A 111 -7.98 18.39 3.18
CA ASP A 111 -8.18 18.08 4.59
C ASP A 111 -9.61 18.49 5.01
N PRO A 112 -10.35 17.60 5.68
CA PRO A 112 -11.71 17.88 6.13
C PRO A 112 -11.78 18.74 7.41
N ILE A 113 -10.88 19.70 7.58
CA ILE A 113 -10.74 20.53 8.79
C ILE A 113 -12.05 21.26 9.18
N ASP A 114 -12.89 21.56 8.22
CA ASP A 114 -14.15 22.28 8.43
C ASP A 114 -15.33 21.35 8.79
N LYS A 115 -15.12 20.04 8.79
CA LYS A 115 -16.17 19.08 9.10
C LYS A 115 -16.38 18.97 10.62
N PRO A 116 -17.63 18.98 11.10
CA PRO A 116 -17.91 18.76 12.52
C PRO A 116 -17.69 17.32 12.96
N THR A 117 -17.66 16.38 12.02
CA THR A 117 -17.45 14.96 12.26
C THR A 117 -16.55 14.38 11.19
N ILE A 118 -15.52 13.66 11.60
CA ILE A 118 -14.63 12.89 10.71
C ILE A 118 -15.08 11.44 10.69
N VAL A 119 -15.33 10.91 9.50
CA VAL A 119 -15.73 9.52 9.30
C VAL A 119 -14.50 8.69 8.94
N VAL A 120 -14.23 7.65 9.73
CA VAL A 120 -13.12 6.71 9.48
C VAL A 120 -13.69 5.34 9.13
N GLY A 121 -13.35 4.84 7.95
CA GLY A 121 -13.65 3.48 7.52
C GLY A 121 -12.55 2.53 7.99
N VAL A 122 -12.86 1.62 8.92
CA VAL A 122 -11.89 0.67 9.49
C VAL A 122 -12.18 -0.73 8.99
N LEU A 123 -11.16 -1.39 8.41
CA LEU A 123 -11.22 -2.76 7.92
C LEU A 123 -9.96 -3.53 8.33
N SER A 124 -10.08 -4.84 8.44
CA SER A 124 -8.98 -5.76 8.76
C SER A 124 -9.33 -7.15 8.24
N CYS A 125 -8.34 -8.05 8.21
CA CYS A 125 -8.55 -9.48 7.95
C CYS A 125 -9.24 -9.76 6.61
N ASN A 126 -8.70 -9.24 5.51
CA ASN A 126 -9.22 -9.45 4.15
C ASN A 126 -8.97 -10.89 3.68
N SER A 127 -9.82 -11.81 4.12
CA SER A 127 -9.64 -13.25 3.92
C SER A 127 -9.55 -13.66 2.44
N SER A 128 -8.52 -14.43 2.10
CA SER A 128 -8.39 -15.07 0.78
C SER A 128 -9.25 -16.32 0.59
N ARG A 129 -10.01 -16.76 1.62
CA ARG A 129 -10.98 -17.88 1.48
C ARG A 129 -12.09 -17.58 0.51
N THR A 130 -12.39 -16.31 0.28
CA THR A 130 -13.34 -15.85 -0.72
C THR A 130 -12.59 -14.93 -1.69
N PRO A 131 -11.88 -15.48 -2.68
CA PRO A 131 -11.11 -14.69 -3.64
C PRO A 131 -12.02 -13.82 -4.53
N GLY A 132 -11.42 -12.84 -5.17
CA GLY A 132 -12.09 -11.97 -6.13
C GLY A 132 -12.67 -10.68 -5.53
N PRO A 133 -13.49 -9.96 -6.29
CA PRO A 133 -13.98 -8.63 -5.95
C PRO A 133 -14.74 -8.56 -4.63
N ARG A 134 -14.75 -7.39 -4.01
CA ARG A 134 -15.51 -7.06 -2.78
C ARG A 134 -16.62 -6.02 -3.05
N PRO A 135 -17.51 -6.22 -4.03
CA PRO A 135 -18.39 -5.15 -4.52
C PRO A 135 -19.25 -4.55 -3.42
N ARG A 136 -19.87 -5.37 -2.55
CA ARG A 136 -20.71 -4.87 -1.46
C ARG A 136 -19.95 -4.04 -0.43
N ILE A 137 -18.72 -4.44 -0.09
CA ILE A 137 -17.88 -3.67 0.83
C ILE A 137 -17.48 -2.35 0.18
N VAL A 138 -17.06 -2.39 -1.08
CA VAL A 138 -16.67 -1.19 -1.84
C VAL A 138 -17.86 -0.25 -2.01
N GLU A 139 -19.04 -0.76 -2.37
CA GLU A 139 -20.27 0.03 -2.47
C GLU A 139 -20.63 0.72 -1.15
N ASN A 140 -20.59 -0.01 -0.03
CA ASN A 140 -20.83 0.55 1.29
C ASN A 140 -19.82 1.63 1.65
N LEU A 141 -18.54 1.42 1.39
CA LEU A 141 -17.49 2.43 1.62
C LEU A 141 -17.68 3.66 0.74
N LEU A 142 -18.12 3.50 -0.50
CA LEU A 142 -18.44 4.62 -1.39
C LEU A 142 -19.66 5.40 -0.91
N GLN A 143 -20.70 4.72 -0.39
CA GLN A 143 -21.90 5.34 0.16
C GLN A 143 -21.63 6.08 1.48
N GLN A 144 -20.84 5.48 2.38
CA GLN A 144 -20.47 6.11 3.65
C GLN A 144 -19.48 7.27 3.46
N ASP A 145 -18.77 7.28 2.34
CA ASP A 145 -17.80 8.30 1.94
C ASP A 145 -16.82 8.71 3.06
N PRO A 146 -16.06 7.77 3.66
CA PRO A 146 -15.17 8.09 4.76
C PRO A 146 -14.10 9.12 4.36
N ASP A 147 -13.73 9.95 5.33
CA ASP A 147 -12.66 10.93 5.19
C ASP A 147 -11.28 10.28 5.23
N LEU A 148 -11.17 9.17 5.95
CA LEU A 148 -9.96 8.37 6.11
C LEU A 148 -10.32 6.90 6.05
N LEU A 149 -9.50 6.10 5.37
CA LEU A 149 -9.55 4.65 5.42
C LEU A 149 -8.43 4.11 6.31
N PHE A 150 -8.73 3.13 7.13
CA PHE A 150 -7.75 2.40 7.91
C PHE A 150 -7.89 0.89 7.70
N PHE A 151 -6.88 0.30 7.08
CA PHE A 151 -6.73 -1.14 6.95
C PHE A 151 -5.72 -1.62 7.99
N ALA A 152 -6.25 -2.21 9.06
CA ALA A 152 -5.50 -2.55 10.28
C ALA A 152 -4.84 -3.94 10.19
N GLY A 153 -4.15 -4.21 9.09
CA GLY A 153 -3.42 -5.45 8.89
C GLY A 153 -4.22 -6.58 8.28
N ASP A 154 -3.52 -7.64 7.92
CA ASP A 154 -4.04 -8.82 7.22
C ASP A 154 -4.73 -8.46 5.90
N GLN A 155 -4.05 -7.64 5.10
CA GLN A 155 -4.55 -7.26 3.78
C GLN A 155 -4.67 -8.47 2.87
N SER A 156 -3.89 -9.53 3.16
CA SER A 156 -3.91 -10.78 2.42
C SER A 156 -3.47 -11.97 3.27
N TYR A 157 -4.08 -13.13 3.00
CA TYR A 157 -3.70 -14.43 3.58
C TYR A 157 -2.89 -15.30 2.61
N HIS A 158 -2.36 -14.70 1.54
CA HIS A 158 -1.45 -15.39 0.62
C HIS A 158 -0.02 -15.42 1.18
N HIS A 159 0.17 -16.24 2.21
CA HIS A 159 1.48 -16.42 2.82
C HIS A 159 2.56 -16.71 1.77
N ARG A 160 3.76 -16.18 1.96
CA ARG A 160 4.90 -16.30 1.04
C ARG A 160 4.74 -15.67 -0.34
N GLN A 161 3.64 -14.95 -0.57
CA GLN A 161 3.32 -14.31 -1.84
C GLN A 161 2.78 -12.90 -1.60
N HIS A 162 3.47 -12.11 -0.77
CA HIS A 162 3.00 -10.77 -0.40
C HIS A 162 2.64 -9.94 -1.62
N THR A 163 3.52 -9.84 -2.63
CA THR A 163 3.24 -9.01 -3.81
C THR A 163 1.96 -9.44 -4.53
N PHE A 164 1.69 -10.75 -4.60
CA PHE A 164 0.43 -11.25 -5.16
C PHE A 164 -0.77 -10.81 -4.32
N GLY A 165 -0.74 -11.09 -3.03
CA GLY A 165 -1.83 -10.75 -2.13
C GLY A 165 -2.08 -9.25 -2.02
N TRP A 166 -1.02 -8.45 -2.00
CA TRP A 166 -1.09 -7.00 -1.98
C TRP A 166 -1.72 -6.42 -3.25
N LEU A 167 -1.40 -6.99 -4.41
CA LEU A 167 -2.02 -6.60 -5.67
C LEU A 167 -3.49 -7.06 -5.77
N GLU A 168 -3.84 -8.23 -5.20
CA GLU A 168 -5.23 -8.66 -5.08
C GLU A 168 -6.03 -7.70 -4.19
N PHE A 169 -5.51 -7.36 -3.01
CA PHE A 169 -6.09 -6.34 -2.13
C PHE A 169 -6.31 -5.02 -2.86
N GLY A 170 -5.28 -4.52 -3.54
CA GLY A 170 -5.39 -3.29 -4.31
C GLY A 170 -6.44 -3.35 -5.41
N ALA A 171 -6.54 -4.46 -6.13
CA ALA A 171 -7.56 -4.66 -7.15
C ALA A 171 -8.98 -4.69 -6.56
N GLN A 172 -9.14 -5.28 -5.37
CA GLN A 172 -10.43 -5.34 -4.66
C GLN A 172 -10.93 -3.97 -4.22
N PHE A 173 -10.02 -3.10 -3.74
CA PHE A 173 -10.36 -1.82 -3.13
C PHE A 173 -9.96 -0.60 -3.97
N ARG A 174 -9.48 -0.79 -5.18
CA ARG A 174 -8.94 0.26 -6.07
C ARG A 174 -9.80 1.51 -6.13
N GLU A 175 -11.12 1.36 -6.23
CA GLU A 175 -12.04 2.47 -6.44
C GLU A 175 -12.21 3.35 -5.19
N VAL A 176 -12.01 2.79 -4.00
CA VAL A 176 -12.04 3.59 -2.77
C VAL A 176 -10.65 4.15 -2.43
N LEU A 177 -9.59 3.37 -2.67
CA LEU A 177 -8.20 3.76 -2.38
C LEU A 177 -7.75 4.98 -3.20
N ARG A 178 -8.13 5.06 -4.46
CA ARG A 178 -7.66 6.10 -5.40
C ARG A 178 -8.05 7.53 -5.02
N ASN A 179 -9.08 7.69 -4.19
CA ASN A 179 -9.68 8.99 -3.93
C ASN A 179 -9.76 9.36 -2.45
N ARG A 180 -9.10 8.61 -1.56
CA ARG A 180 -9.15 8.86 -0.11
C ARG A 180 -7.78 8.68 0.51
N PRO A 181 -7.43 9.44 1.55
CA PRO A 181 -6.27 9.13 2.36
C PRO A 181 -6.47 7.77 3.04
N VAL A 182 -5.40 6.99 3.09
CA VAL A 182 -5.45 5.60 3.53
C VAL A 182 -4.32 5.35 4.52
N ILE A 183 -4.64 4.68 5.61
CA ILE A 183 -3.66 4.04 6.49
C ILE A 183 -3.69 2.55 6.19
N THR A 184 -2.54 1.96 5.93
CA THR A 184 -2.32 0.51 5.92
C THR A 184 -1.14 0.20 6.83
N ILE A 185 -1.27 -0.82 7.66
CA ILE A 185 -0.19 -1.36 8.47
C ILE A 185 -0.12 -2.86 8.28
N PRO A 186 1.07 -3.48 8.24
CA PRO A 186 1.17 -4.93 8.13
C PRO A 186 0.81 -5.62 9.45
N ASP A 187 0.23 -6.83 9.35
CA ASP A 187 0.12 -7.79 10.44
C ASP A 187 0.82 -9.10 10.05
N ASP A 188 0.64 -10.16 10.81
CA ASP A 188 1.37 -11.43 10.66
C ASP A 188 1.17 -12.09 9.29
N HIS A 189 -0.06 -12.16 8.80
CA HIS A 189 -0.33 -12.76 7.49
C HIS A 189 0.31 -11.97 6.33
N ASP A 190 0.43 -10.66 6.44
CA ASP A 190 1.10 -9.81 5.45
C ASP A 190 2.61 -10.09 5.39
N VAL A 191 3.24 -10.34 6.54
CA VAL A 191 4.65 -10.75 6.62
C VAL A 191 4.84 -12.20 6.12
N GLY A 192 3.75 -12.92 5.91
CA GLY A 192 3.75 -14.25 5.30
C GLY A 192 3.81 -15.41 6.30
N GLN A 193 3.46 -15.16 7.54
CA GLN A 193 3.63 -16.11 8.63
C GLN A 193 2.51 -15.93 9.65
N ALA A 194 1.57 -16.87 9.68
CA ALA A 194 0.46 -16.83 10.63
C ALA A 194 0.94 -16.78 12.08
N ASN A 195 0.30 -15.96 12.90
CA ASN A 195 0.61 -15.79 14.32
C ASN A 195 2.10 -15.54 14.58
N ILE A 196 2.69 -14.61 13.82
CA ILE A 196 4.11 -14.30 13.99
C ILE A 196 4.41 -13.91 15.43
N TRP A 197 5.42 -14.56 15.98
CA TRP A 197 6.08 -14.20 17.22
C TRP A 197 7.47 -13.69 16.85
N GLY A 198 7.65 -12.37 16.82
CA GLY A 198 8.87 -11.75 16.30
C GLY A 198 10.12 -12.08 17.13
N GLU A 199 9.93 -12.40 18.40
CA GLU A 199 10.94 -12.87 19.35
C GLU A 199 12.34 -12.31 19.12
N SER A 200 12.51 -11.04 19.40
CA SER A 200 13.78 -10.30 19.24
C SER A 200 14.35 -10.34 17.81
N GLY A 201 13.49 -10.51 16.78
CA GLY A 201 13.91 -10.52 15.38
C GLY A 201 14.69 -11.76 14.95
N LYS A 202 14.74 -12.84 15.75
CA LYS A 202 15.47 -14.05 15.42
C LYS A 202 14.98 -14.71 14.12
N VAL A 203 15.78 -15.61 13.56
CA VAL A 203 15.39 -16.43 12.42
C VAL A 203 14.45 -17.54 12.87
N ALA A 204 13.30 -17.68 12.24
CA ALA A 204 12.40 -18.79 12.50
C ALA A 204 12.95 -20.12 11.96
N GLN A 205 12.72 -21.19 12.68
CA GLN A 205 13.14 -22.54 12.28
C GLN A 205 12.16 -23.21 11.32
N SER A 206 10.91 -22.72 11.30
CA SER A 206 9.87 -23.26 10.44
C SER A 206 8.97 -22.16 9.88
N PRO A 207 8.32 -22.39 8.72
CA PRO A 207 7.40 -21.42 8.14
C PRO A 207 6.05 -21.34 8.86
N ALA A 208 5.81 -22.20 9.84
CA ALA A 208 4.54 -22.25 10.58
C ALA A 208 4.41 -21.16 11.67
N GLY A 209 5.48 -20.40 11.91
CA GLY A 209 5.48 -19.29 12.87
C GLY A 209 5.56 -19.68 14.35
N ASN A 210 5.26 -20.91 14.69
CA ASN A 210 5.23 -21.40 16.08
C ASN A 210 6.61 -21.62 16.72
N SER A 211 7.69 -21.48 15.95
CA SER A 211 9.05 -21.49 16.47
C SER A 211 9.56 -20.10 16.89
N GLY A 212 8.74 -19.07 16.72
CA GLY A 212 9.14 -17.68 16.88
C GLY A 212 10.11 -17.17 15.80
N GLY A 213 10.25 -15.86 15.68
CA GLY A 213 11.15 -15.21 14.72
C GLY A 213 10.58 -15.11 13.31
N TYR A 214 11.46 -14.79 12.36
CA TYR A 214 11.09 -14.53 10.96
C TYR A 214 11.56 -15.65 10.05
N PHE A 215 10.64 -16.25 9.30
CA PHE A 215 10.96 -17.26 8.29
C PHE A 215 11.56 -16.63 7.02
N PHE A 216 11.04 -15.48 6.62
CA PHE A 216 11.54 -14.75 5.44
C PHE A 216 12.77 -13.91 5.77
N PRO A 217 13.64 -13.63 4.78
CA PRO A 217 14.77 -12.73 4.96
C PRO A 217 14.33 -11.31 5.26
N VAL A 218 15.24 -10.53 5.84
CA VAL A 218 15.00 -9.15 6.27
C VAL A 218 14.50 -8.27 5.11
N GLU A 219 15.04 -8.46 3.94
CA GLU A 219 14.68 -7.72 2.72
C GLU A 219 13.20 -7.92 2.37
N TYR A 220 12.67 -9.12 2.59
CA TYR A 220 11.25 -9.40 2.38
C TYR A 220 10.40 -8.69 3.43
N VAL A 221 10.75 -8.77 4.70
CA VAL A 221 10.02 -8.11 5.79
C VAL A 221 9.98 -6.60 5.58
N ASN A 222 11.12 -6.01 5.22
CA ASN A 222 11.24 -4.59 4.96
C ASN A 222 10.49 -4.17 3.67
N MET A 223 10.44 -5.03 2.66
CA MET A 223 9.64 -4.80 1.47
C MET A 223 8.14 -4.76 1.80
N VAL A 224 7.65 -5.67 2.64
CA VAL A 224 6.24 -5.66 3.11
C VAL A 224 5.94 -4.34 3.81
N GLN A 225 6.77 -3.92 4.77
CA GLN A 225 6.59 -2.66 5.46
C GLN A 225 6.60 -1.49 4.47
N ARG A 226 7.59 -1.42 3.57
CA ARG A 226 7.69 -0.34 2.58
C ARG A 226 6.45 -0.25 1.70
N CYS A 227 5.96 -1.37 1.16
CA CYS A 227 4.78 -1.37 0.30
C CYS A 227 3.54 -0.87 1.03
N GLN A 228 3.40 -1.21 2.31
CA GLN A 228 2.19 -0.91 3.07
C GLN A 228 2.26 0.43 3.83
N THR A 229 3.43 0.97 4.16
CA THR A 229 3.50 2.14 5.04
C THR A 229 4.20 3.37 4.44
N TRP A 230 4.87 3.27 3.30
CA TRP A 230 5.68 4.38 2.82
C TRP A 230 4.87 5.66 2.52
N HIS A 231 3.63 5.52 2.06
CA HIS A 231 2.72 6.65 1.79
C HIS A 231 2.21 7.35 3.05
N LEU A 232 2.47 6.80 4.22
CA LEU A 232 2.17 7.41 5.52
C LEU A 232 3.25 8.45 5.88
N PRO A 233 3.04 9.34 6.87
CA PRO A 233 4.10 10.21 7.38
C PRO A 233 5.38 9.43 7.71
N ASP A 234 6.51 10.11 7.77
CA ASP A 234 7.76 9.43 8.13
C ASP A 234 7.65 8.77 9.50
N ALA A 235 8.31 7.62 9.68
CA ALA A 235 8.34 6.96 10.97
C ALA A 235 8.92 7.91 12.05
N TYR A 236 8.35 7.88 13.24
CA TYR A 236 8.84 8.68 14.36
C TYR A 236 10.29 8.31 14.69
N ASP A 237 10.59 7.00 14.67
CA ASP A 237 11.95 6.48 14.73
C ASP A 237 12.08 5.36 13.68
N ALA A 238 12.98 5.55 12.73
CA ALA A 238 13.26 4.58 11.67
C ALA A 238 14.40 3.62 12.04
N THR A 239 14.95 3.73 13.25
CA THR A 239 16.05 2.86 13.71
C THR A 239 15.59 1.42 13.77
N PRO A 240 16.28 0.48 13.10
CA PRO A 240 15.96 -0.93 13.20
C PRO A 240 16.13 -1.44 14.65
N ILE A 241 15.16 -2.24 15.11
CA ILE A 241 15.22 -2.84 16.46
C ILE A 241 16.25 -3.97 16.48
N GLN A 242 16.16 -4.87 15.51
CA GLN A 242 17.06 -6.03 15.43
C GLN A 242 17.22 -6.50 13.99
N ARG A 243 18.44 -6.91 13.61
CA ARG A 243 18.79 -7.48 12.29
C ARG A 243 18.33 -6.63 11.09
N GLY A 244 18.26 -5.32 11.22
CA GLY A 244 17.76 -4.45 10.15
C GLY A 244 16.23 -4.42 10.00
N ILE A 245 15.48 -5.05 10.93
CA ILE A 245 14.02 -4.99 10.99
C ILE A 245 13.62 -3.93 12.02
N GLY A 246 12.80 -2.97 11.59
CA GLY A 246 12.19 -1.96 12.46
C GLY A 246 10.70 -2.20 12.67
N VAL A 247 10.10 -1.39 13.50
CA VAL A 247 8.64 -1.23 13.60
C VAL A 247 8.27 0.13 13.04
N TYR A 248 7.07 0.21 12.49
CA TYR A 248 6.56 1.48 11.98
C TYR A 248 5.57 2.08 12.98
N TYR A 249 5.85 3.29 13.43
CA TYR A 249 4.90 4.10 14.18
C TYR A 249 5.09 5.57 13.86
N THR A 250 3.98 6.28 13.82
CA THR A 250 3.95 7.69 13.46
C THR A 250 2.66 8.36 13.92
N ARG A 251 2.55 9.65 13.62
CA ARG A 251 1.33 10.43 13.75
C ARG A 251 0.84 10.87 12.38
N LEU A 252 -0.46 10.80 12.16
CA LEU A 252 -1.15 11.41 11.01
C LEU A 252 -2.25 12.33 11.51
N ARG A 253 -2.33 13.55 10.98
CA ARG A 253 -3.40 14.49 11.31
C ARG A 253 -4.40 14.58 10.17
N VAL A 254 -5.68 14.39 10.47
CA VAL A 254 -6.78 14.50 9.51
C VAL A 254 -7.94 15.24 10.16
N GLY A 255 -8.43 16.31 9.55
CA GLY A 255 -9.56 17.08 10.06
C GLY A 255 -9.35 17.63 11.47
N GLY A 256 -8.11 17.97 11.82
CA GLY A 256 -7.75 18.46 13.15
C GLY A 256 -7.57 17.39 14.23
N ILE A 257 -7.80 16.11 13.91
CA ILE A 257 -7.63 14.96 14.81
C ILE A 257 -6.27 14.31 14.57
N ASP A 258 -5.53 14.05 15.64
CA ASP A 258 -4.25 13.33 15.59
C ASP A 258 -4.49 11.83 15.79
N PHE A 259 -4.08 11.03 14.82
CA PHE A 259 -4.13 9.59 14.86
C PHE A 259 -2.73 9.04 15.18
N ALA A 260 -2.57 8.33 16.28
CA ALA A 260 -1.38 7.53 16.55
C ALA A 260 -1.48 6.22 15.75
N ILE A 261 -0.53 6.01 14.86
CA ILE A 261 -0.45 4.80 14.02
C ILE A 261 0.68 3.95 14.59
N LEU A 262 0.33 2.73 15.03
CA LEU A 262 1.26 1.81 15.69
C LEU A 262 1.19 0.44 15.02
N GLU A 263 2.32 -0.02 14.52
CA GLU A 263 2.47 -1.40 14.07
C GLU A 263 3.09 -2.19 15.23
N ASP A 264 2.39 -3.18 15.76
CA ASP A 264 2.74 -3.86 17.01
C ASP A 264 3.11 -5.33 16.85
N ARG A 265 2.94 -5.90 15.66
CA ARG A 265 3.06 -7.34 15.47
C ARG A 265 4.49 -7.84 15.29
N LYS A 266 5.35 -7.08 14.64
CA LYS A 266 6.66 -7.58 14.19
C LYS A 266 7.60 -8.07 15.30
N PHE A 267 7.47 -7.53 16.51
CA PHE A 267 8.30 -7.94 17.64
C PHE A 267 7.50 -8.49 18.83
N LYS A 268 6.28 -8.90 18.56
CA LYS A 268 5.46 -9.59 19.56
C LYS A 268 6.21 -10.84 20.10
N THR A 269 6.17 -11.03 21.42
CA THR A 269 6.75 -12.18 22.16
C THR A 269 5.68 -12.91 22.94
#